data_1e62bec84cb4c133bedccbec0623389f
#
_entry.id   1e62bec84cb4c133bedccbec0623389f
#
_cell.length_a   1.000
_cell.length_b   1.000
_cell.length_c   1.000
_cell.angle_alpha   90.00
_cell.angle_beta   90.00
_cell.angle_gamma   90.00
#
_symmetry.space_group_name_H-M   'P 1'
#
loop_
_entity.id
_entity.type
_entity.pdbx_description
1 polymer ?
#
loop_
_entity_poly.entity_id
_entity_poly.type
_entity_poly.pdbx_seq_one_letter_code
_entity_poly.pdbx_strand_id
1 'polypeptide(L)'
;METVSEIIGTMKAVAPPGQRGLDVKTLRQLRDLTQSLIAVKEGAAEEHARFLSIGERGLCLPEAELADRLGDATVLVTGGTGCIGSTLMAQLAARCSGRLVSVSRGVTNDWPRHPRAEYLHADVRDHAAMAELIADVRPDLLFHVAAQRDPGLAEIEVHRTVSTNVLGTRNVLTAAAATGVPQVVCASTGKALRPYSPDMYTASKRAAEWVASTVAGASDMLCTASRFTHVLDNSIIYKRLLSWAEKPEGEVIRLHSTEIAFYVQSALESAQLLLLASLGSQRGEFRIHAISDLGWPVSLLDLALAVLARSGSPTPIYISGYDRGYEEIPFPGLYDPLTAGDVSPLLNAFEASAGVGSPCPMVDAFRVEMAPEPGSVKLLGALAEVCDQTEDPNAVRCALNELSWSLLDASLRAAPRRALTRAAAMAQRHRDSLGADHRRVLEAILDHAGPAAGLTAVR
;
A
#
# COMPACT_ATOMS: atom_id res chain seq x y z
N MET A 1 17.94 -34.78 -13.90
CA MET A 1 18.09 -33.35 -13.53
C MET A 1 17.22 -33.11 -12.32
N GLU A 2 17.77 -32.47 -11.30
CA GLU A 2 16.97 -32.06 -10.14
C GLU A 2 15.88 -31.07 -10.57
N THR A 3 14.71 -31.19 -10.00
CA THR A 3 13.61 -30.26 -10.21
C THR A 3 13.79 -28.98 -9.41
N VAL A 4 13.11 -27.91 -9.82
CA VAL A 4 13.08 -26.64 -9.06
C VAL A 4 12.71 -26.87 -7.59
N SER A 5 11.74 -27.75 -7.31
CA SER A 5 11.26 -28.05 -5.95
C SER A 5 12.33 -28.76 -5.12
N GLU A 6 13.07 -29.70 -5.71
CA GLU A 6 14.15 -30.43 -5.04
C GLU A 6 15.32 -29.51 -4.70
N ILE A 7 15.72 -28.62 -5.64
CA ILE A 7 16.76 -27.63 -5.39
C ILE A 7 16.36 -26.69 -4.25
N ILE A 8 15.14 -26.15 -4.27
CA ILE A 8 14.61 -25.28 -3.21
C ILE A 8 14.58 -26.03 -1.85
N GLY A 9 14.16 -27.30 -1.85
CA GLY A 9 14.19 -28.15 -0.67
C GLY A 9 15.60 -28.30 -0.10
N THR A 10 16.60 -28.55 -0.97
CA THR A 10 18.00 -28.63 -0.60
C THR A 10 18.54 -27.30 -0.07
N MET A 11 18.19 -26.16 -0.69
CA MET A 11 18.57 -24.83 -0.19
C MET A 11 18.07 -24.58 1.24
N LYS A 12 16.81 -24.93 1.52
CA LYS A 12 16.21 -24.82 2.87
C LYS A 12 16.84 -25.79 3.88
N ALA A 13 17.31 -26.94 3.44
CA ALA A 13 18.03 -27.90 4.31
C ALA A 13 19.45 -27.44 4.62
N VAL A 14 20.17 -26.87 3.64
CA VAL A 14 21.51 -26.31 3.79
C VAL A 14 21.53 -25.07 4.68
N ALA A 15 20.56 -24.20 4.53
CA ALA A 15 20.39 -22.98 5.31
C ALA A 15 18.90 -22.83 5.72
N PRO A 16 18.53 -23.36 6.90
CA PRO A 16 17.15 -23.25 7.37
C PRO A 16 16.69 -21.79 7.54
N PRO A 17 15.41 -21.51 7.27
CA PRO A 17 14.83 -20.18 7.50
C PRO A 17 15.07 -19.72 8.96
N GLY A 18 15.35 -18.42 9.14
CA GLY A 18 15.63 -17.83 10.45
C GLY A 18 17.07 -18.00 10.94
N GLN A 19 17.94 -18.64 10.18
CA GLN A 19 19.36 -18.81 10.57
C GLN A 19 20.05 -17.44 10.61
N ARG A 20 20.67 -17.13 11.76
CA ARG A 20 21.49 -15.93 11.97
C ARG A 20 22.93 -16.21 11.54
N GLY A 21 23.36 -15.53 10.49
CA GLY A 21 24.68 -15.70 9.92
C GLY A 21 24.82 -16.98 9.09
N LEU A 22 25.51 -16.88 7.97
CA LEU A 22 25.81 -17.98 7.07
C LEU A 22 27.33 -18.09 6.99
N ASP A 23 27.87 -19.28 7.26
CA ASP A 23 29.33 -19.53 7.13
C ASP A 23 29.74 -19.64 5.66
N VAL A 24 31.04 -19.59 5.40
CA VAL A 24 31.59 -19.62 4.02
C VAL A 24 31.25 -20.94 3.30
N LYS A 25 31.11 -22.04 4.01
CA LYS A 25 30.75 -23.35 3.44
C LYS A 25 29.28 -23.31 2.97
N THR A 26 28.39 -22.87 3.83
CA THR A 26 26.96 -22.69 3.53
C THR A 26 26.75 -21.73 2.35
N LEU A 27 27.44 -20.59 2.34
CA LEU A 27 27.35 -19.63 1.24
C LEU A 27 27.81 -20.24 -0.11
N ARG A 28 28.87 -21.08 -0.09
CA ARG A 28 29.32 -21.78 -1.30
C ARG A 28 28.27 -22.76 -1.80
N GLN A 29 27.69 -23.56 -0.91
CA GLN A 29 26.64 -24.51 -1.27
C GLN A 29 25.39 -23.80 -1.82
N LEU A 30 24.95 -22.70 -1.18
CA LEU A 30 23.83 -21.90 -1.68
C LEU A 30 24.14 -21.28 -3.05
N ARG A 31 25.39 -20.89 -3.32
CA ARG A 31 25.82 -20.38 -4.63
C ARG A 31 25.67 -21.45 -5.73
N ASP A 32 26.17 -22.64 -5.48
CA ASP A 32 26.08 -23.76 -6.42
C ASP A 32 24.59 -24.12 -6.70
N LEU A 33 23.78 -24.19 -5.66
CA LEU A 33 22.32 -24.43 -5.78
C LEU A 33 21.60 -23.28 -6.50
N THR A 34 22.01 -22.04 -6.29
CA THR A 34 21.45 -20.89 -7.01
C THR A 34 21.77 -20.97 -8.51
N GLN A 35 23.00 -21.35 -8.87
CA GLN A 35 23.35 -21.56 -10.28
C GLN A 35 22.59 -22.74 -10.89
N SER A 36 22.41 -23.82 -10.16
CA SER A 36 21.56 -24.93 -10.60
C SER A 36 20.11 -24.49 -10.81
N LEU A 37 19.58 -23.65 -9.89
CA LEU A 37 18.22 -23.13 -10.00
C LEU A 37 18.06 -22.21 -11.23
N ILE A 38 19.04 -21.34 -11.52
CA ILE A 38 19.06 -20.51 -12.73
C ILE A 38 19.03 -21.38 -13.99
N ALA A 39 19.75 -22.50 -14.01
CA ALA A 39 19.85 -23.36 -15.16
C ALA A 39 18.56 -24.16 -15.46
N VAL A 40 17.76 -24.47 -14.44
CA VAL A 40 16.55 -25.31 -14.62
C VAL A 40 15.23 -24.56 -14.53
N LYS A 41 15.21 -23.35 -13.97
CA LYS A 41 14.00 -22.55 -13.84
C LYS A 41 13.75 -21.76 -15.14
N GLU A 42 12.76 -22.23 -15.88
CA GLU A 42 12.28 -21.55 -17.09
C GLU A 42 11.42 -20.33 -16.77
N GLY A 43 11.31 -19.39 -17.69
CA GLY A 43 10.39 -18.24 -17.63
C GLY A 43 10.90 -17.03 -16.84
N ALA A 44 12.05 -17.10 -16.15
CA ALA A 44 12.55 -16.00 -15.33
C ALA A 44 12.90 -14.74 -16.16
N ALA A 45 13.46 -14.92 -17.36
CA ALA A 45 13.82 -13.81 -18.24
C ALA A 45 12.57 -13.12 -18.80
N GLU A 46 11.56 -13.87 -19.17
CA GLU A 46 10.25 -13.38 -19.63
C GLU A 46 9.52 -12.63 -18.50
N GLU A 47 9.56 -13.17 -17.27
CA GLU A 47 8.98 -12.51 -16.11
C GLU A 47 9.66 -11.16 -15.83
N HIS A 48 10.97 -11.10 -15.94
CA HIS A 48 11.73 -9.85 -15.78
C HIS A 48 11.41 -8.85 -16.90
N ALA A 49 11.33 -9.28 -18.15
CA ALA A 49 10.94 -8.42 -19.27
C ALA A 49 9.53 -7.86 -19.08
N ARG A 50 8.59 -8.70 -18.65
CA ARG A 50 7.22 -8.30 -18.30
C ARG A 50 7.20 -7.31 -17.14
N PHE A 51 7.99 -7.54 -16.09
CA PHE A 51 8.12 -6.60 -14.98
C PHE A 51 8.58 -5.22 -15.46
N LEU A 52 9.60 -5.14 -16.31
CA LEU A 52 10.11 -3.88 -16.83
C LEU A 52 9.10 -3.16 -17.75
N SER A 53 8.33 -3.90 -18.55
CA SER A 53 7.33 -3.32 -19.45
C SER A 53 6.18 -2.59 -18.72
N ILE A 54 5.96 -2.90 -17.44
CA ILE A 54 4.99 -2.19 -16.59
C ILE A 54 5.30 -0.69 -16.51
N GLY A 55 6.59 -0.29 -16.58
CA GLY A 55 6.99 1.11 -16.57
C GLY A 55 6.42 1.96 -17.71
N GLU A 56 6.01 1.31 -18.81
CA GLU A 56 5.43 1.98 -19.99
C GLU A 56 3.89 2.03 -19.95
N ARG A 57 3.26 1.37 -18.97
CA ARG A 57 1.81 1.34 -18.85
C ARG A 57 1.25 2.67 -18.37
N GLY A 58 0.08 3.02 -18.89
CA GLY A 58 -0.72 4.17 -18.48
C GLY A 58 -2.21 3.88 -18.52
N LEU A 59 -2.99 4.75 -17.91
CA LEU A 59 -4.45 4.71 -17.89
C LEU A 59 -5.02 5.64 -18.97
N CYS A 60 -6.18 5.28 -19.51
CA CYS A 60 -6.94 6.16 -20.39
C CYS A 60 -7.52 7.31 -19.56
N LEU A 61 -7.14 8.53 -19.88
CA LEU A 61 -7.62 9.73 -19.21
C LEU A 61 -8.72 10.42 -20.01
N PRO A 62 -9.84 10.83 -19.40
CA PRO A 62 -10.84 11.69 -20.01
C PRO A 62 -10.31 13.14 -20.06
N GLU A 63 -9.50 13.44 -21.06
CA GLU A 63 -8.71 14.69 -21.13
C GLU A 63 -9.59 15.95 -21.12
N ALA A 64 -10.79 15.91 -21.72
CA ALA A 64 -11.71 17.05 -21.71
C ALA A 64 -12.23 17.36 -20.30
N GLU A 65 -12.61 16.33 -19.54
CA GLU A 65 -13.10 16.48 -18.16
C GLU A 65 -11.98 16.91 -17.22
N LEU A 66 -10.76 16.39 -17.44
CA LEU A 66 -9.58 16.81 -16.68
C LEU A 66 -9.18 18.26 -17.00
N ALA A 67 -9.26 18.68 -18.25
CA ALA A 67 -8.99 20.06 -18.64
C ALA A 67 -10.00 21.03 -18.01
N ASP A 68 -11.28 20.67 -17.97
CA ASP A 68 -12.32 21.44 -17.29
C ASP A 68 -12.07 21.51 -15.77
N ARG A 69 -11.71 20.38 -15.16
CA ARG A 69 -11.46 20.28 -13.71
C ARG A 69 -10.19 20.98 -13.25
N LEU A 70 -9.12 20.90 -14.03
CA LEU A 70 -7.80 21.41 -13.66
C LEU A 70 -7.53 22.83 -14.18
N GLY A 71 -8.02 23.19 -15.35
CA GLY A 71 -7.92 24.48 -16.01
C GLY A 71 -7.08 25.52 -15.28
N ASP A 72 -7.70 26.54 -14.73
CA ASP A 72 -7.07 27.62 -13.95
C ASP A 72 -6.98 27.31 -12.44
N ALA A 73 -7.21 26.05 -12.03
CA ALA A 73 -7.25 25.66 -10.63
C ALA A 73 -5.91 25.90 -9.91
N THR A 74 -5.98 26.33 -8.66
CA THR A 74 -4.84 26.28 -7.74
C THR A 74 -4.75 24.88 -7.17
N VAL A 75 -3.64 24.17 -7.43
CA VAL A 75 -3.42 22.79 -6.99
C VAL A 75 -2.27 22.72 -6.01
N LEU A 76 -2.54 22.10 -4.85
CA LEU A 76 -1.53 21.83 -3.83
C LEU A 76 -1.25 20.32 -3.76
N VAL A 77 0.03 19.93 -3.79
CA VAL A 77 0.47 18.54 -3.66
C VAL A 77 1.39 18.38 -2.45
N THR A 78 0.96 17.65 -1.42
CA THR A 78 1.89 17.24 -0.36
C THR A 78 2.71 16.04 -0.83
N GLY A 79 4.03 16.09 -0.63
CA GLY A 79 4.91 15.01 -1.09
C GLY A 79 5.21 15.02 -2.60
N GLY A 80 5.04 16.17 -3.27
CA GLY A 80 5.30 16.33 -4.70
C GLY A 80 6.77 16.16 -5.12
N THR A 81 7.69 15.96 -4.19
CA THR A 81 9.11 15.63 -4.45
C THR A 81 9.42 14.13 -4.37
N GLY A 82 8.43 13.28 -4.08
CA GLY A 82 8.56 11.82 -4.10
C GLY A 82 8.30 11.22 -5.49
N CYS A 83 8.45 9.91 -5.64
CA CYS A 83 8.28 9.19 -6.91
C CYS A 83 6.91 9.49 -7.58
N ILE A 84 5.81 9.11 -6.92
CA ILE A 84 4.46 9.36 -7.46
C ILE A 84 4.18 10.86 -7.52
N GLY A 85 4.60 11.61 -6.49
CA GLY A 85 4.35 13.05 -6.42
C GLY A 85 5.01 13.84 -7.54
N SER A 86 6.26 13.55 -7.91
CA SER A 86 6.96 14.22 -9.01
C SER A 86 6.32 13.90 -10.37
N THR A 87 5.90 12.64 -10.56
CA THR A 87 5.16 12.23 -11.75
C THR A 87 3.80 12.92 -11.83
N LEU A 88 3.09 13.03 -10.69
CA LEU A 88 1.83 13.78 -10.61
C LEU A 88 2.05 15.28 -10.92
N MET A 89 3.10 15.90 -10.39
CA MET A 89 3.44 17.29 -10.70
C MET A 89 3.66 17.51 -12.19
N ALA A 90 4.32 16.57 -12.88
CA ALA A 90 4.51 16.63 -14.33
C ALA A 90 3.17 16.49 -15.09
N GLN A 91 2.31 15.57 -14.68
CA GLN A 91 0.97 15.38 -15.25
C GLN A 91 0.06 16.60 -15.05
N LEU A 92 0.11 17.21 -13.86
CA LEU A 92 -0.61 18.45 -13.54
C LEU A 92 -0.09 19.63 -14.35
N ALA A 93 1.22 19.78 -14.46
CA ALA A 93 1.82 20.89 -15.23
C ALA A 93 1.49 20.85 -16.73
N ALA A 94 1.18 19.68 -17.26
CA ALA A 94 0.74 19.53 -18.65
C ALA A 94 -0.73 19.91 -18.87
N ARG A 95 -1.57 19.97 -17.81
CA ARG A 95 -3.02 20.12 -17.91
C ARG A 95 -3.59 21.33 -17.17
N CYS A 96 -2.88 21.84 -16.17
CA CYS A 96 -3.30 22.96 -15.35
C CYS A 96 -2.54 24.23 -15.77
N SER A 97 -3.23 25.31 -16.09
CA SER A 97 -2.63 26.63 -16.35
C SER A 97 -2.51 27.46 -15.07
N GLY A 98 -3.26 27.13 -14.02
CA GLY A 98 -3.27 27.79 -12.75
C GLY A 98 -2.02 27.54 -11.88
N ARG A 99 -2.08 27.92 -10.62
CA ARG A 99 -0.97 27.82 -9.65
C ARG A 99 -0.75 26.37 -9.24
N LEU A 100 0.49 25.89 -9.34
CA LEU A 100 0.92 24.56 -8.88
C LEU A 100 1.88 24.70 -7.72
N VAL A 101 1.52 24.12 -6.57
CA VAL A 101 2.31 24.18 -5.35
C VAL A 101 2.63 22.77 -4.87
N SER A 102 3.88 22.48 -4.61
CA SER A 102 4.34 21.27 -3.97
C SER A 102 4.85 21.57 -2.57
N VAL A 103 4.39 20.86 -1.57
CA VAL A 103 4.91 20.98 -0.20
C VAL A 103 5.54 19.66 0.25
N SER A 104 6.74 19.77 0.81
CA SER A 104 7.48 18.65 1.36
C SER A 104 8.52 19.12 2.36
N ARG A 105 9.12 18.17 3.08
CA ARG A 105 10.25 18.44 3.99
C ARG A 105 11.57 18.75 3.25
N GLY A 106 11.58 18.74 1.93
CA GLY A 106 12.75 19.06 1.12
C GLY A 106 13.90 18.03 1.20
N VAL A 107 13.66 16.84 1.74
CA VAL A 107 14.72 15.89 2.15
C VAL A 107 15.31 15.11 0.98
N THR A 108 14.62 14.99 -0.17
CA THR A 108 15.11 14.19 -1.29
C THR A 108 15.12 15.00 -2.58
N ASN A 109 16.20 14.83 -3.35
CA ASN A 109 16.33 15.32 -4.73
C ASN A 109 16.39 14.16 -5.74
N ASP A 110 15.90 12.98 -5.37
CA ASP A 110 15.98 11.77 -6.20
C ASP A 110 15.07 11.85 -7.43
N TRP A 111 14.10 12.77 -7.42
CA TRP A 111 13.10 12.94 -8.47
C TRP A 111 13.11 14.36 -9.03
N PRO A 112 12.90 14.53 -10.34
CA PRO A 112 12.95 15.84 -10.99
C PRO A 112 11.83 16.76 -10.45
N ARG A 113 12.19 18.04 -10.29
CA ARG A 113 11.25 19.12 -9.98
C ARG A 113 10.77 19.76 -11.27
N HIS A 114 9.46 20.01 -11.36
CA HIS A 114 8.89 20.67 -12.54
C HIS A 114 9.06 22.20 -12.43
N PRO A 115 9.59 22.91 -13.47
CA PRO A 115 9.93 24.33 -13.38
C PRO A 115 8.71 25.27 -13.21
N ARG A 116 7.51 24.83 -13.57
CA ARG A 116 6.25 25.59 -13.37
C ARG A 116 5.72 25.55 -11.95
N ALA A 117 6.22 24.67 -11.09
CA ALA A 117 5.69 24.49 -9.75
C ALA A 117 6.49 25.24 -8.70
N GLU A 118 5.80 25.79 -7.73
CA GLU A 118 6.39 26.30 -6.49
C GLU A 118 6.69 25.16 -5.54
N TYR A 119 7.84 25.17 -4.88
CA TYR A 119 8.22 24.15 -3.91
C TYR A 119 8.40 24.79 -2.53
N LEU A 120 7.44 24.53 -1.64
CA LEU A 120 7.40 25.04 -0.30
C LEU A 120 7.89 23.97 0.69
N HIS A 121 8.40 24.42 1.83
CA HIS A 121 8.86 23.55 2.90
C HIS A 121 7.84 23.55 4.03
N ALA A 122 7.26 22.37 4.34
CA ALA A 122 6.52 22.13 5.57
C ALA A 122 6.46 20.61 5.87
N ASP A 123 6.20 20.29 7.13
CA ASP A 123 5.98 18.91 7.57
C ASP A 123 4.48 18.69 7.86
N VAL A 124 3.89 17.66 7.25
CA VAL A 124 2.47 17.32 7.47
C VAL A 124 2.16 16.98 8.93
N ARG A 125 3.18 16.66 9.74
CA ARG A 125 3.04 16.41 11.17
C ARG A 125 2.79 17.70 11.97
N ASP A 126 3.18 18.84 11.44
CA ASP A 126 2.94 20.15 12.05
C ASP A 126 1.58 20.68 11.58
N HIS A 127 0.59 20.56 12.47
CA HIS A 127 -0.78 21.00 12.17
C HIS A 127 -0.85 22.53 11.93
N ALA A 128 -0.15 23.34 12.71
CA ALA A 128 -0.21 24.80 12.59
C ALA A 128 0.41 25.28 11.28
N ALA A 129 1.60 24.76 10.93
CA ALA A 129 2.26 25.07 9.67
C ALA A 129 1.41 24.63 8.44
N MET A 130 0.76 23.47 8.52
CA MET A 130 -0.12 23.03 7.44
C MET A 130 -1.39 23.88 7.33
N ALA A 131 -1.99 24.29 8.44
CA ALA A 131 -3.18 25.14 8.43
C ALA A 131 -2.87 26.52 7.84
N GLU A 132 -1.75 27.14 8.24
CA GLU A 132 -1.28 28.42 7.71
C GLU A 132 -0.99 28.32 6.20
N LEU A 133 -0.24 27.29 5.78
CA LEU A 133 0.10 27.08 4.38
C LEU A 133 -1.14 26.86 3.50
N ILE A 134 -2.09 26.02 3.93
CA ILE A 134 -3.32 25.78 3.16
C ILE A 134 -4.19 27.04 3.09
N ALA A 135 -4.27 27.82 4.17
CA ALA A 135 -5.00 29.09 4.20
C ALA A 135 -4.35 30.16 3.29
N ASP A 136 -3.03 30.16 3.13
CA ASP A 136 -2.30 31.06 2.24
C ASP A 136 -2.45 30.63 0.77
N VAL A 137 -2.26 29.36 0.47
CA VAL A 137 -2.34 28.81 -0.90
C VAL A 137 -3.77 28.83 -1.43
N ARG A 138 -4.77 28.53 -0.59
CA ARG A 138 -6.20 28.41 -0.93
C ARG A 138 -6.44 27.49 -2.15
N PRO A 139 -6.04 26.22 -2.08
CA PRO A 139 -6.15 25.34 -3.23
C PRO A 139 -7.59 24.98 -3.55
N ASP A 140 -7.93 24.92 -4.84
CA ASP A 140 -9.18 24.33 -5.36
C ASP A 140 -9.16 22.81 -5.30
N LEU A 141 -7.94 22.25 -5.35
CA LEU A 141 -7.69 20.80 -5.30
C LEU A 141 -6.39 20.51 -4.55
N LEU A 142 -6.46 19.63 -3.56
CA LEU A 142 -5.32 19.18 -2.79
C LEU A 142 -5.07 17.67 -3.01
N PHE A 143 -3.87 17.32 -3.44
CA PHE A 143 -3.40 15.93 -3.47
C PHE A 143 -2.53 15.65 -2.26
N HIS A 144 -3.00 14.76 -1.37
CA HIS A 144 -2.23 14.34 -0.21
C HIS A 144 -1.46 13.04 -0.51
N VAL A 145 -0.19 13.19 -0.94
CA VAL A 145 0.70 12.08 -1.35
C VAL A 145 1.81 11.83 -0.34
N ALA A 146 2.06 12.76 0.58
CA ALA A 146 3.08 12.61 1.61
C ALA A 146 2.78 11.43 2.54
N ALA A 147 3.73 10.50 2.68
CA ALA A 147 3.65 9.37 3.58
C ALA A 147 5.03 8.78 3.90
N GLN A 148 5.14 8.08 5.04
CA GLN A 148 6.19 7.08 5.24
C GLN A 148 5.74 5.80 4.53
N ARG A 149 6.54 5.31 3.56
CA ARG A 149 6.12 4.30 2.57
C ARG A 149 6.83 2.95 2.67
N ASP A 150 7.93 2.86 3.44
CA ASP A 150 8.71 1.64 3.58
C ASP A 150 8.20 0.81 4.75
N PRO A 151 7.64 -0.42 4.51
CA PRO A 151 7.11 -1.25 5.59
C PRO A 151 8.17 -1.68 6.61
N GLY A 152 9.40 -1.99 6.16
CA GLY A 152 10.48 -2.37 7.07
C GLY A 152 10.93 -1.21 7.96
N LEU A 153 11.06 -0.02 7.37
CA LEU A 153 11.39 1.18 8.13
C LEU A 153 10.25 1.58 9.07
N ALA A 154 9.00 1.31 8.70
CA ALA A 154 7.84 1.57 9.56
C ALA A 154 7.88 0.77 10.86
N GLU A 155 8.44 -0.44 10.85
CA GLU A 155 8.61 -1.26 12.05
C GLU A 155 9.70 -0.74 12.99
N ILE A 156 10.64 0.06 12.47
CA ILE A 156 11.75 0.68 13.22
C ILE A 156 11.36 2.09 13.67
N GLU A 157 10.89 2.92 12.75
CA GLU A 157 10.48 4.32 13.00
C GLU A 157 8.97 4.41 13.30
N VAL A 158 8.50 3.67 14.30
CA VAL A 158 7.06 3.53 14.60
C VAL A 158 6.38 4.88 14.84
N HIS A 159 6.94 5.70 15.76
CA HIS A 159 6.41 7.02 16.07
C HIS A 159 6.32 7.92 14.82
N ARG A 160 7.40 7.98 14.03
CA ARG A 160 7.44 8.76 12.80
C ARG A 160 6.45 8.26 11.76
N THR A 161 6.25 6.95 11.66
CA THR A 161 5.28 6.35 10.74
C THR A 161 3.85 6.75 11.10
N VAL A 162 3.48 6.60 12.36
CA VAL A 162 2.14 6.92 12.85
C VAL A 162 1.87 8.43 12.77
N SER A 163 2.81 9.26 13.26
CA SER A 163 2.67 10.71 13.22
C SER A 163 2.61 11.26 11.78
N THR A 164 3.28 10.63 10.80
CA THR A 164 3.20 11.03 9.39
C THR A 164 1.92 10.52 8.72
N ASN A 165 1.67 9.20 8.80
CA ASN A 165 0.62 8.57 8.00
C ASN A 165 -0.78 8.77 8.58
N VAL A 166 -0.94 8.79 9.90
CA VAL A 166 -2.24 8.93 10.57
C VAL A 166 -2.48 10.39 10.95
N LEU A 167 -1.62 10.93 11.82
CA LEU A 167 -1.82 12.29 12.36
C LEU A 167 -1.54 13.35 11.31
N GLY A 168 -0.54 13.15 10.44
CA GLY A 168 -0.27 14.03 9.31
C GLY A 168 -1.43 14.09 8.31
N THR A 169 -2.04 12.93 8.01
CA THR A 169 -3.28 12.90 7.19
C THR A 169 -4.41 13.65 7.88
N ARG A 170 -4.62 13.42 9.20
CA ARG A 170 -5.60 14.19 9.98
C ARG A 170 -5.35 15.69 9.90
N ASN A 171 -4.11 16.12 10.11
CA ASN A 171 -3.72 17.54 10.09
C ASN A 171 -4.04 18.20 8.75
N VAL A 172 -3.64 17.56 7.64
CA VAL A 172 -3.89 18.07 6.29
C VAL A 172 -5.40 18.15 6.00
N LEU A 173 -6.16 17.10 6.31
CA LEU A 173 -7.58 17.04 5.99
C LEU A 173 -8.42 17.98 6.86
N THR A 174 -8.11 18.09 8.16
CA THR A 174 -8.82 19.02 9.05
C THR A 174 -8.50 20.48 8.70
N ALA A 175 -7.26 20.79 8.35
CA ALA A 175 -6.87 22.11 7.87
C ALA A 175 -7.57 22.45 6.53
N ALA A 176 -7.63 21.50 5.59
CA ALA A 176 -8.32 21.67 4.32
C ALA A 176 -9.82 21.92 4.53
N ALA A 177 -10.48 21.15 5.37
CA ALA A 177 -11.90 21.33 5.69
C ALA A 177 -12.16 22.68 6.38
N ALA A 178 -11.33 23.06 7.35
CA ALA A 178 -11.47 24.33 8.08
C ALA A 178 -11.23 25.58 7.20
N THR A 179 -10.41 25.49 6.17
CA THR A 179 -10.13 26.57 5.22
C THR A 179 -11.03 26.54 3.98
N GLY A 180 -11.97 25.58 3.90
CA GLY A 180 -12.93 25.49 2.82
C GLY A 180 -12.37 24.97 1.50
N VAL A 181 -11.29 24.16 1.53
CA VAL A 181 -10.77 23.49 0.33
C VAL A 181 -11.87 22.62 -0.28
N PRO A 182 -12.24 22.81 -1.57
CA PRO A 182 -13.37 22.10 -2.16
C PRO A 182 -13.14 20.59 -2.29
N GLN A 183 -11.89 20.18 -2.54
CA GLN A 183 -11.59 18.78 -2.82
C GLN A 183 -10.21 18.33 -2.37
N VAL A 184 -10.13 17.13 -1.79
CA VAL A 184 -8.88 16.44 -1.47
C VAL A 184 -8.87 15.03 -2.06
N VAL A 185 -7.72 14.66 -2.65
CA VAL A 185 -7.44 13.30 -3.15
C VAL A 185 -6.25 12.74 -2.37
N CYS A 186 -6.43 11.61 -1.70
CA CYS A 186 -5.41 10.99 -0.86
C CYS A 186 -4.72 9.83 -1.58
N ALA A 187 -3.40 9.71 -1.41
CA ALA A 187 -2.66 8.51 -1.79
C ALA A 187 -2.80 7.44 -0.71
N SER A 188 -3.24 6.24 -1.09
CA SER A 188 -3.31 5.07 -0.23
C SER A 188 -2.55 3.88 -0.83
N THR A 189 -2.76 2.69 -0.32
CA THR A 189 -2.06 1.47 -0.72
C THR A 189 -3.02 0.28 -0.73
N GLY A 190 -2.80 -0.67 -1.62
CA GLY A 190 -3.49 -1.95 -1.60
C GLY A 190 -3.35 -2.69 -0.25
N LYS A 191 -2.29 -2.46 0.51
CA LYS A 191 -2.16 -3.07 1.85
C LYS A 191 -3.27 -2.62 2.81
N ALA A 192 -3.82 -1.41 2.65
CA ALA A 192 -4.92 -0.89 3.46
C ALA A 192 -6.25 -1.62 3.25
N LEU A 193 -6.36 -2.50 2.24
CA LEU A 193 -7.50 -3.40 2.05
C LEU A 193 -7.68 -4.38 3.23
N ARG A 194 -6.59 -4.70 3.96
CA ARG A 194 -6.62 -5.61 5.11
C ARG A 194 -7.47 -4.99 6.21
N PRO A 195 -8.53 -5.65 6.67
CA PRO A 195 -9.39 -5.10 7.73
C PRO A 195 -8.64 -4.87 9.04
N TYR A 196 -7.61 -5.70 9.30
CA TYR A 196 -6.66 -5.58 10.39
C TYR A 196 -5.28 -6.04 9.93
N SER A 197 -4.24 -5.42 10.46
CA SER A 197 -2.86 -5.87 10.32
C SER A 197 -2.04 -5.44 11.54
N PRO A 198 -1.15 -6.30 12.07
CA PRO A 198 -0.25 -5.94 13.15
C PRO A 198 0.95 -5.09 12.67
N ASP A 199 1.21 -5.04 11.35
CA ASP A 199 2.32 -4.24 10.81
C ASP A 199 1.98 -2.75 10.79
N MET A 200 2.98 -1.91 11.15
CA MET A 200 2.79 -0.48 11.36
C MET A 200 2.43 0.27 10.08
N TYR A 201 3.01 -0.14 8.96
CA TYR A 201 2.71 0.52 7.69
C TYR A 201 1.24 0.32 7.29
N THR A 202 0.80 -0.94 7.23
CA THR A 202 -0.57 -1.29 6.85
C THR A 202 -1.60 -0.69 7.81
N ALA A 203 -1.39 -0.87 9.12
CA ALA A 203 -2.27 -0.32 10.15
C ALA A 203 -2.38 1.21 10.05
N SER A 204 -1.25 1.92 9.88
CA SER A 204 -1.25 3.38 9.72
C SER A 204 -1.98 3.84 8.46
N LYS A 205 -1.84 3.14 7.33
CA LYS A 205 -2.53 3.48 6.08
C LYS A 205 -4.03 3.18 6.14
N ARG A 206 -4.43 2.09 6.80
CA ARG A 206 -5.85 1.80 7.05
C ARG A 206 -6.49 2.87 7.95
N ALA A 207 -5.80 3.26 9.03
CA ALA A 207 -6.25 4.34 9.91
C ALA A 207 -6.34 5.69 9.17
N ALA A 208 -5.42 5.97 8.23
CA ALA A 208 -5.46 7.18 7.40
C ALA A 208 -6.69 7.20 6.45
N GLU A 209 -7.07 6.07 5.85
CA GLU A 209 -8.30 5.96 5.06
C GLU A 209 -9.55 6.22 5.93
N TRP A 210 -9.57 5.69 7.16
CA TRP A 210 -10.64 5.94 8.09
C TRP A 210 -10.73 7.42 8.51
N VAL A 211 -9.59 8.07 8.78
CA VAL A 211 -9.54 9.52 9.06
C VAL A 211 -10.10 10.31 7.87
N ALA A 212 -9.72 9.95 6.64
CA ALA A 212 -10.22 10.60 5.44
C ALA A 212 -11.74 10.43 5.28
N SER A 213 -12.26 9.23 5.51
CA SER A 213 -13.71 8.94 5.50
C SER A 213 -14.47 9.75 6.57
N THR A 214 -13.89 9.85 7.77
CA THR A 214 -14.48 10.60 8.90
C THR A 214 -14.57 12.08 8.59
N VAL A 215 -13.50 12.69 8.07
CA VAL A 215 -13.49 14.12 7.69
C VAL A 215 -14.42 14.38 6.52
N ALA A 216 -14.45 13.51 5.51
CA ALA A 216 -15.37 13.62 4.39
C ALA A 216 -16.84 13.60 4.82
N GLY A 217 -17.20 12.72 5.74
CA GLY A 217 -18.57 12.63 6.28
C GLY A 217 -18.96 13.81 7.18
N ALA A 218 -18.00 14.54 7.74
CA ALA A 218 -18.22 15.67 8.66
C ALA A 218 -18.10 17.04 7.98
N SER A 219 -17.82 17.11 6.66
CA SER A 219 -17.59 18.35 5.92
C SER A 219 -18.23 18.32 4.54
N ASP A 220 -18.34 19.48 3.90
CA ASP A 220 -18.78 19.62 2.51
C ASP A 220 -17.67 19.31 1.49
N MET A 221 -16.45 19.00 1.97
CA MET A 221 -15.28 18.74 1.15
C MET A 221 -15.43 17.39 0.42
N LEU A 222 -15.20 17.42 -0.89
CA LEU A 222 -15.07 16.19 -1.68
C LEU A 222 -13.79 15.47 -1.29
N CYS A 223 -13.88 14.19 -0.94
CA CYS A 223 -12.70 13.43 -0.53
C CYS A 223 -12.67 12.03 -1.16
N THR A 224 -11.54 11.71 -1.78
CA THR A 224 -11.31 10.40 -2.38
C THR A 224 -9.90 9.90 -2.04
N ALA A 225 -9.66 8.61 -2.26
CA ALA A 225 -8.32 8.06 -2.22
C ALA A 225 -8.05 7.13 -3.39
N SER A 226 -6.77 6.93 -3.69
CA SER A 226 -6.29 5.96 -4.66
C SER A 226 -5.43 4.92 -3.96
N ARG A 227 -5.75 3.63 -4.11
CA ARG A 227 -4.91 2.53 -3.63
C ARG A 227 -3.92 2.10 -4.70
N PHE A 228 -2.65 2.15 -4.35
CA PHE A 228 -1.56 1.70 -5.18
C PHE A 228 -1.07 0.33 -4.74
N THR A 229 -0.56 -0.44 -5.70
CA THR A 229 0.25 -1.62 -5.43
C THR A 229 1.75 -1.26 -5.39
N HIS A 230 2.63 -2.21 -5.64
CA HIS A 230 4.07 -1.96 -5.71
C HIS A 230 4.40 -1.07 -6.91
N VAL A 231 5.03 0.08 -6.69
CA VAL A 231 5.40 1.01 -7.77
C VAL A 231 6.78 0.66 -8.29
N LEU A 232 6.83 0.31 -9.60
CA LEU A 232 8.05 -0.13 -10.29
C LEU A 232 9.19 0.89 -10.17
N ASP A 233 8.91 2.15 -10.50
CA ASP A 233 9.90 3.22 -10.65
C ASP A 233 10.70 3.47 -9.36
N ASN A 234 10.10 3.17 -8.22
CA ASN A 234 10.73 3.30 -6.92
C ASN A 234 10.76 1.99 -6.13
N SER A 235 10.85 0.87 -6.84
CA SER A 235 10.90 -0.45 -6.26
C SER A 235 12.14 -0.64 -5.38
N ILE A 236 11.94 -0.66 -4.08
CA ILE A 236 13.01 -0.95 -3.10
C ILE A 236 13.55 -2.37 -3.31
N ILE A 237 12.66 -3.32 -3.58
CA ILE A 237 13.01 -4.72 -3.82
C ILE A 237 13.91 -4.85 -5.03
N TYR A 238 13.52 -4.26 -6.17
CA TYR A 238 14.29 -4.35 -7.42
C TYR A 238 15.66 -3.66 -7.28
N LYS A 239 15.70 -2.47 -6.68
CA LYS A 239 16.96 -1.77 -6.39
C LYS A 239 17.90 -2.60 -5.51
N ARG A 240 17.37 -3.29 -4.50
CA ARG A 240 18.15 -4.22 -3.65
C ARG A 240 18.68 -5.40 -4.45
N LEU A 241 17.85 -6.03 -5.29
CA LEU A 241 18.30 -7.14 -6.16
C LEU A 241 19.46 -6.73 -7.06
N LEU A 242 19.37 -5.56 -7.71
CA LEU A 242 20.45 -5.02 -8.53
C LEU A 242 21.72 -4.77 -7.71
N SER A 243 21.59 -4.10 -6.55
CA SER A 243 22.74 -3.82 -5.67
C SER A 243 23.44 -5.07 -5.18
N TRP A 244 22.70 -6.11 -4.80
CA TRP A 244 23.28 -7.39 -4.36
C TRP A 244 23.96 -8.14 -5.51
N ALA A 245 23.39 -8.06 -6.72
CA ALA A 245 24.01 -8.66 -7.90
C ALA A 245 25.32 -7.96 -8.32
N GLU A 246 25.43 -6.63 -8.11
CA GLU A 246 26.64 -5.86 -8.42
C GLU A 246 27.78 -6.07 -7.40
N LYS A 247 27.48 -6.49 -6.17
CA LYS A 247 28.44 -6.65 -5.07
C LYS A 247 28.44 -8.09 -4.54
N PRO A 248 28.94 -9.07 -5.32
CA PRO A 248 28.82 -10.49 -4.99
C PRO A 248 29.67 -10.95 -3.80
N GLU A 249 30.70 -10.19 -3.41
CA GLU A 249 31.59 -10.59 -2.29
C GLU A 249 30.93 -10.30 -0.94
N GLY A 250 30.58 -11.36 -0.21
CA GLY A 250 29.98 -11.28 1.13
C GLY A 250 28.50 -11.00 1.16
N GLU A 251 27.87 -10.74 0.02
CA GLU A 251 26.42 -10.47 -0.07
C GLU A 251 25.62 -11.76 -0.33
N VAL A 252 24.37 -11.72 0.08
CA VAL A 252 23.38 -12.78 -0.15
C VAL A 252 22.02 -12.16 -0.46
N ILE A 253 21.36 -12.65 -1.49
CA ILE A 253 19.97 -12.27 -1.77
C ILE A 253 19.06 -12.99 -0.78
N ARG A 254 18.45 -12.24 0.12
CA ARG A 254 17.50 -12.78 1.09
C ARG A 254 16.10 -12.71 0.52
N LEU A 255 15.47 -13.85 0.30
CA LEU A 255 14.07 -13.99 -0.05
C LEU A 255 13.33 -14.57 1.17
N HIS A 256 12.27 -13.90 1.59
CA HIS A 256 11.45 -14.40 2.70
C HIS A 256 10.78 -15.74 2.34
N SER A 257 10.31 -15.88 1.10
CA SER A 257 9.74 -17.11 0.56
C SER A 257 9.94 -17.15 -0.96
N THR A 258 9.94 -18.35 -1.52
CA THR A 258 9.94 -18.58 -2.98
C THR A 258 8.59 -18.34 -3.63
N GLU A 259 7.53 -18.29 -2.83
CA GLU A 259 6.14 -18.13 -3.28
C GLU A 259 5.70 -16.66 -3.32
N ILE A 260 6.59 -15.72 -2.98
CA ILE A 260 6.25 -14.30 -2.98
C ILE A 260 5.96 -13.84 -4.41
N ALA A 261 4.74 -13.38 -4.61
CA ALA A 261 4.31 -12.69 -5.80
C ALA A 261 3.57 -11.41 -5.44
N PHE A 262 3.72 -10.37 -6.25
CA PHE A 262 3.13 -9.07 -5.96
C PHE A 262 2.69 -8.36 -7.23
N TYR A 263 1.55 -7.67 -7.16
CA TYR A 263 1.09 -6.82 -8.24
C TYR A 263 1.96 -5.56 -8.33
N VAL A 264 2.14 -5.08 -9.56
CA VAL A 264 3.01 -3.94 -9.86
C VAL A 264 2.27 -2.95 -10.75
N GLN A 265 2.49 -1.67 -10.50
CA GLN A 265 2.05 -0.56 -11.36
C GLN A 265 3.18 0.46 -11.56
N SER A 266 3.06 1.30 -12.59
CA SER A 266 4.02 2.38 -12.83
C SER A 266 3.73 3.62 -11.97
N ALA A 267 4.71 4.51 -11.84
CA ALA A 267 4.48 5.84 -11.26
C ALA A 267 3.51 6.66 -12.12
N LEU A 268 3.52 6.45 -13.44
CA LEU A 268 2.58 7.09 -14.36
C LEU A 268 1.14 6.64 -14.09
N GLU A 269 0.89 5.32 -14.03
CA GLU A 269 -0.43 4.79 -13.66
C GLU A 269 -0.90 5.31 -12.30
N SER A 270 0.02 5.42 -11.33
CA SER A 270 -0.29 5.93 -9.99
C SER A 270 -0.70 7.41 -10.01
N ALA A 271 0.02 8.24 -10.76
CA ALA A 271 -0.31 9.65 -10.93
C ALA A 271 -1.64 9.84 -11.67
N GLN A 272 -1.87 9.08 -12.73
CA GLN A 272 -3.09 9.10 -13.51
C GLN A 272 -4.30 8.61 -12.69
N LEU A 273 -4.12 7.61 -11.82
CA LEU A 273 -5.16 7.15 -10.90
C LEU A 273 -5.59 8.25 -9.91
N LEU A 274 -4.64 9.06 -9.42
CA LEU A 274 -4.96 10.24 -8.60
C LEU A 274 -5.77 11.28 -9.38
N LEU A 275 -5.43 11.54 -10.64
CA LEU A 275 -6.19 12.44 -11.50
C LEU A 275 -7.62 11.93 -11.73
N LEU A 276 -7.78 10.64 -12.03
CA LEU A 276 -9.10 10.00 -12.20
C LEU A 276 -9.92 10.07 -10.91
N ALA A 277 -9.30 9.86 -9.75
CA ALA A 277 -9.96 9.98 -8.47
C ALA A 277 -10.49 11.39 -8.18
N SER A 278 -9.89 12.43 -8.75
CA SER A 278 -10.42 13.80 -8.64
C SER A 278 -11.72 14.02 -9.41
N LEU A 279 -11.99 13.22 -10.44
CA LEU A 279 -13.25 13.26 -11.19
C LEU A 279 -14.37 12.44 -10.55
N GLY A 280 -14.00 11.39 -9.78
CA GLY A 280 -14.94 10.43 -9.18
C GLY A 280 -15.49 10.80 -7.80
N SER A 281 -15.36 12.06 -7.37
CA SER A 281 -15.76 12.52 -6.03
C SER A 281 -17.27 12.80 -5.91
N GLN A 282 -17.82 12.57 -4.71
CA GLN A 282 -19.19 12.95 -4.38
C GLN A 282 -19.26 13.47 -2.92
N ARG A 283 -20.08 14.50 -2.68
CA ARG A 283 -20.24 15.09 -1.33
C ARG A 283 -20.82 14.08 -0.34
N GLY A 284 -20.27 14.08 0.88
CA GLY A 284 -20.70 13.20 1.96
C GLY A 284 -20.29 11.74 1.78
N GLU A 285 -19.52 11.43 0.72
CA GLU A 285 -19.00 10.08 0.47
C GLU A 285 -17.48 10.09 0.42
N PHE A 286 -16.89 9.06 1.00
CA PHE A 286 -15.49 8.75 0.78
C PHE A 286 -15.39 7.59 -0.21
N ARG A 287 -14.74 7.83 -1.35
CA ARG A 287 -14.55 6.83 -2.39
C ARG A 287 -13.09 6.47 -2.54
N ILE A 288 -12.83 5.20 -2.77
CA ILE A 288 -11.50 4.68 -3.09
C ILE A 288 -11.51 4.23 -4.54
N HIS A 289 -10.42 4.55 -5.25
CA HIS A 289 -10.17 4.18 -6.62
C HIS A 289 -8.99 3.21 -6.68
N ALA A 290 -9.10 2.18 -7.50
CA ALA A 290 -8.07 1.17 -7.71
C ALA A 290 -8.07 0.71 -9.18
N ILE A 291 -6.91 0.37 -9.73
CA ILE A 291 -6.83 -0.24 -11.05
C ILE A 291 -7.54 -1.59 -11.03
N SER A 292 -8.46 -1.81 -11.96
CA SER A 292 -9.29 -3.03 -12.02
C SER A 292 -8.44 -4.24 -12.39
N ASP A 293 -7.61 -4.11 -13.42
CA ASP A 293 -6.73 -5.17 -13.92
C ASP A 293 -5.27 -4.75 -13.81
N LEU A 294 -4.57 -5.37 -12.89
CA LEU A 294 -3.12 -5.22 -12.68
C LEU A 294 -2.30 -6.31 -13.41
N GLY A 295 -2.97 -7.15 -14.19
CA GLY A 295 -2.40 -8.37 -14.75
C GLY A 295 -2.23 -9.45 -13.66
N TRP A 296 -1.27 -10.32 -13.82
CA TRP A 296 -0.92 -11.30 -12.80
C TRP A 296 0.24 -10.83 -11.93
N PRO A 297 0.35 -11.32 -10.68
CA PRO A 297 1.41 -10.92 -9.78
C PRO A 297 2.78 -11.41 -10.26
N VAL A 298 3.79 -10.56 -10.08
CA VAL A 298 5.17 -10.82 -10.48
C VAL A 298 5.86 -11.70 -9.43
N SER A 299 6.53 -12.76 -9.87
CA SER A 299 7.30 -13.66 -9.00
C SER A 299 8.62 -13.02 -8.56
N LEU A 300 8.82 -12.86 -7.25
CA LEU A 300 10.07 -12.33 -6.70
C LEU A 300 11.27 -13.25 -6.95
N LEU A 301 11.05 -14.57 -6.89
CA LEU A 301 12.08 -15.55 -7.20
C LEU A 301 12.56 -15.40 -8.64
N ASP A 302 11.62 -15.33 -9.59
CA ASP A 302 11.97 -15.23 -11.01
C ASP A 302 12.70 -13.92 -11.32
N LEU A 303 12.30 -12.80 -10.69
CA LEU A 303 13.05 -11.55 -10.79
C LEU A 303 14.49 -11.69 -10.26
N ALA A 304 14.68 -12.32 -9.11
CA ALA A 304 16.00 -12.51 -8.52
C ALA A 304 16.90 -13.36 -9.44
N LEU A 305 16.35 -14.47 -9.95
CA LEU A 305 17.09 -15.36 -10.87
C LEU A 305 17.43 -14.66 -12.18
N ALA A 306 16.52 -13.90 -12.76
CA ALA A 306 16.77 -13.14 -13.98
C ALA A 306 17.84 -12.05 -13.80
N VAL A 307 17.82 -11.33 -12.69
CA VAL A 307 18.85 -10.32 -12.37
C VAL A 307 20.22 -10.98 -12.22
N LEU A 308 20.33 -12.11 -11.52
CA LEU A 308 21.57 -12.87 -11.35
C LEU A 308 22.09 -13.42 -12.69
N ALA A 309 21.20 -14.02 -13.50
CA ALA A 309 21.58 -14.56 -14.81
C ALA A 309 22.08 -13.46 -15.75
N ARG A 310 21.43 -12.30 -15.80
CA ARG A 310 21.82 -11.15 -16.65
C ARG A 310 23.15 -10.51 -16.24
N SER A 311 23.38 -10.40 -14.93
CA SER A 311 24.62 -9.83 -14.40
C SER A 311 25.79 -10.80 -14.39
N GLY A 312 25.54 -12.12 -14.56
CA GLY A 312 26.53 -13.17 -14.36
C GLY A 312 27.02 -13.24 -12.90
N SER A 313 26.24 -12.68 -11.98
CA SER A 313 26.63 -12.59 -10.58
C SER A 313 26.56 -13.95 -9.87
N PRO A 314 27.60 -14.32 -9.10
CA PRO A 314 27.62 -15.53 -8.30
C PRO A 314 26.94 -15.36 -6.93
N THR A 315 26.22 -14.27 -6.68
CA THR A 315 25.56 -14.00 -5.40
C THR A 315 24.55 -15.10 -5.07
N PRO A 316 24.65 -15.76 -3.92
CA PRO A 316 23.73 -16.83 -3.55
C PRO A 316 22.37 -16.28 -3.12
N ILE A 317 21.31 -17.07 -3.34
CA ILE A 317 19.99 -16.85 -2.76
C ILE A 317 19.89 -17.63 -1.44
N TYR A 318 19.36 -16.97 -0.40
CA TYR A 318 18.99 -17.55 0.87
C TYR A 318 17.51 -17.34 1.14
N ILE A 319 16.77 -18.41 1.40
CA ILE A 319 15.35 -18.38 1.77
C ILE A 319 15.26 -18.17 3.27
N SER A 320 15.10 -16.89 3.70
CA SER A 320 15.30 -16.46 5.07
C SER A 320 14.10 -16.68 6.00
N GLY A 321 12.91 -16.92 5.46
CA GLY A 321 11.66 -16.76 6.22
C GLY A 321 11.25 -15.30 6.33
N TYR A 322 10.05 -15.05 6.86
CA TYR A 322 9.49 -13.69 6.96
C TYR A 322 10.05 -12.92 8.15
N ASP A 323 10.43 -11.68 7.92
CA ASP A 323 10.72 -10.69 8.95
C ASP A 323 9.42 -9.98 9.38
N ARG A 324 9.43 -9.35 10.56
CA ARG A 324 8.31 -8.57 11.07
C ARG A 324 7.93 -7.46 10.08
N GLY A 325 6.65 -7.27 9.83
CA GLY A 325 6.10 -6.31 8.88
C GLY A 325 6.03 -6.80 7.43
N TYR A 326 6.51 -8.03 7.18
CA TYR A 326 6.50 -8.67 5.86
C TYR A 326 5.74 -9.99 5.82
N GLU A 327 5.20 -10.45 6.96
CA GLU A 327 4.45 -11.70 7.02
C GLU A 327 3.34 -11.71 5.97
N GLU A 328 3.32 -12.76 5.17
CA GLU A 328 2.29 -12.96 4.17
C GLU A 328 1.03 -13.50 4.82
N ILE A 329 -0.11 -12.91 4.44
CA ILE A 329 -1.42 -13.36 4.88
C ILE A 329 -2.09 -14.03 3.69
N PRO A 330 -2.50 -15.28 3.81
CA PRO A 330 -3.35 -15.88 2.79
C PRO A 330 -4.61 -15.03 2.62
N PHE A 331 -4.89 -14.63 1.40
CA PHE A 331 -6.10 -13.86 1.07
C PHE A 331 -6.29 -12.57 1.86
N PRO A 332 -5.39 -11.59 1.73
CA PRO A 332 -5.46 -10.34 2.49
C PRO A 332 -6.78 -9.58 2.29
N GLY A 333 -7.46 -9.78 1.16
CA GLY A 333 -8.77 -9.22 0.85
C GLY A 333 -9.96 -10.00 1.40
N LEU A 334 -9.75 -11.08 2.12
CA LEU A 334 -10.81 -11.95 2.65
C LEU A 334 -11.69 -12.60 1.57
N TYR A 335 -11.15 -12.82 0.38
CA TYR A 335 -11.78 -13.62 -0.69
C TYR A 335 -10.70 -14.42 -1.42
N ASP A 336 -11.12 -15.52 -2.02
CA ASP A 336 -10.27 -16.30 -2.90
C ASP A 336 -10.23 -15.63 -4.29
N PRO A 337 -9.05 -15.15 -4.76
CA PRO A 337 -8.94 -14.51 -6.07
C PRO A 337 -9.44 -15.37 -7.23
N LEU A 338 -9.36 -16.69 -7.12
CA LEU A 338 -9.86 -17.64 -8.14
C LEU A 338 -11.39 -17.65 -8.24
N THR A 339 -12.09 -17.19 -7.22
CA THR A 339 -13.56 -17.16 -7.15
C THR A 339 -14.15 -15.75 -7.04
N ALA A 340 -13.30 -14.74 -7.01
CA ALA A 340 -13.71 -13.34 -6.82
C ALA A 340 -14.31 -12.71 -8.10
N GLY A 341 -14.05 -13.27 -9.28
CA GLY A 341 -14.42 -12.65 -10.55
C GLY A 341 -13.56 -11.43 -10.87
N ASP A 342 -14.11 -10.46 -11.60
CA ASP A 342 -13.41 -9.26 -12.09
C ASP A 342 -13.31 -8.15 -11.04
N VAL A 343 -13.01 -8.51 -9.79
CA VAL A 343 -12.81 -7.52 -8.71
C VAL A 343 -11.33 -7.19 -8.61
N SER A 344 -11.02 -5.87 -8.51
CA SER A 344 -9.65 -5.42 -8.29
C SER A 344 -9.00 -6.14 -7.10
N PRO A 345 -7.75 -6.63 -7.23
CA PRO A 345 -7.03 -7.26 -6.13
C PRO A 345 -6.69 -6.28 -4.99
N LEU A 346 -7.03 -5.00 -5.13
CA LEU A 346 -6.82 -3.95 -4.14
C LEU A 346 -8.08 -3.67 -3.28
N LEU A 347 -9.14 -4.48 -3.42
CA LEU A 347 -10.36 -4.44 -2.62
C LEU A 347 -10.47 -5.62 -1.68
N ASN A 348 -11.23 -5.47 -0.59
CA ASN A 348 -11.61 -6.61 0.25
C ASN A 348 -13.06 -7.04 0.00
N ALA A 349 -13.43 -8.21 0.55
CA ALA A 349 -14.76 -8.79 0.38
C ALA A 349 -15.91 -7.90 0.90
N PHE A 350 -15.66 -7.00 1.83
CA PHE A 350 -16.64 -6.07 2.38
C PHE A 350 -16.84 -4.86 1.45
N GLU A 351 -15.77 -4.40 0.84
CA GLU A 351 -15.72 -3.24 -0.06
C GLU A 351 -16.24 -3.59 -1.46
N ALA A 352 -15.98 -4.79 -1.95
CA ALA A 352 -16.36 -5.25 -3.29
C ALA A 352 -17.87 -5.16 -3.60
N SER A 353 -18.73 -5.12 -2.57
CA SER A 353 -20.18 -4.97 -2.72
C SER A 353 -20.65 -3.52 -2.85
N ALA A 354 -19.77 -2.54 -2.66
CA ALA A 354 -20.06 -1.10 -2.65
C ALA A 354 -19.54 -0.37 -3.91
N GLY A 355 -19.43 -1.09 -5.04
CA GLY A 355 -18.98 -0.53 -6.32
C GLY A 355 -19.85 0.64 -6.77
N VAL A 356 -19.20 1.70 -7.26
CA VAL A 356 -19.82 2.88 -7.86
C VAL A 356 -19.22 3.13 -9.25
N GLY A 357 -19.89 3.92 -10.07
CA GLY A 357 -19.38 4.25 -11.40
C GLY A 357 -18.02 4.94 -11.35
N SER A 358 -17.10 4.54 -12.23
CA SER A 358 -15.79 5.15 -12.44
C SER A 358 -15.76 5.91 -13.77
N PRO A 359 -15.04 7.02 -13.86
CA PRO A 359 -14.85 7.75 -15.13
C PRO A 359 -13.96 7.00 -16.14
N CYS A 360 -13.31 5.93 -15.72
CA CYS A 360 -12.44 5.11 -16.55
C CYS A 360 -12.74 3.62 -16.37
N PRO A 361 -12.96 2.85 -17.46
CA PRO A 361 -13.25 1.42 -17.38
C PRO A 361 -12.08 0.58 -16.83
N MET A 362 -10.87 1.13 -16.79
CA MET A 362 -9.69 0.47 -16.21
C MET A 362 -9.57 0.66 -14.69
N VAL A 363 -10.52 1.39 -14.08
CA VAL A 363 -10.48 1.75 -12.66
C VAL A 363 -11.79 1.37 -11.98
N ASP A 364 -11.71 0.62 -10.92
CA ASP A 364 -12.82 0.38 -10.01
C ASP A 364 -12.90 1.53 -9.00
N ALA A 365 -14.10 2.01 -8.76
CA ALA A 365 -14.39 2.94 -7.68
C ALA A 365 -15.42 2.32 -6.74
N PHE A 366 -15.25 2.52 -5.45
CA PHE A 366 -16.16 2.00 -4.46
C PHE A 366 -16.27 2.94 -3.27
N ARG A 367 -17.47 2.98 -2.70
CA ARG A 367 -17.76 3.76 -1.51
C ARG A 367 -17.28 3.00 -0.27
N VAL A 368 -16.58 3.69 0.61
CA VAL A 368 -16.16 3.14 1.90
C VAL A 368 -17.05 3.69 3.00
N GLU A 369 -17.83 2.79 3.60
CA GLU A 369 -18.63 3.12 4.78
C GLU A 369 -17.82 2.79 6.05
N MET A 370 -17.02 3.76 6.47
CA MET A 370 -16.33 3.71 7.75
C MET A 370 -16.89 4.82 8.65
N ALA A 371 -18.06 4.55 9.24
CA ALA A 371 -18.71 5.53 10.12
C ALA A 371 -17.80 5.92 11.28
N PRO A 372 -17.72 7.22 11.64
CA PRO A 372 -17.00 7.66 12.82
C PRO A 372 -17.75 7.18 14.06
N GLU A 373 -17.28 6.11 14.67
CA GLU A 373 -17.80 5.66 15.94
C GLU A 373 -17.14 6.44 17.09
N PRO A 374 -17.88 6.85 18.13
CA PRO A 374 -17.33 7.60 19.25
C PRO A 374 -16.12 6.92 19.90
N GLY A 375 -16.11 5.58 19.94
CA GLY A 375 -15.00 4.80 20.46
C GLY A 375 -13.73 4.96 19.64
N SER A 376 -13.82 4.84 18.30
CA SER A 376 -12.67 5.00 17.40
C SER A 376 -12.14 6.43 17.40
N VAL A 377 -13.02 7.44 17.47
CA VAL A 377 -12.62 8.87 17.58
C VAL A 377 -11.84 9.11 18.87
N LYS A 378 -12.30 8.55 20.00
CA LYS A 378 -11.57 8.63 21.28
C LYS A 378 -10.20 7.98 21.20
N LEU A 379 -10.10 6.80 20.57
CA LEU A 379 -8.83 6.09 20.41
C LEU A 379 -7.85 6.84 19.49
N LEU A 380 -8.34 7.54 18.46
CA LEU A 380 -7.49 8.43 17.66
C LEU A 380 -6.95 9.60 18.49
N GLY A 381 -7.76 10.17 19.38
CA GLY A 381 -7.32 11.18 20.35
C GLY A 381 -6.23 10.65 21.27
N ALA A 382 -6.44 9.47 21.85
CA ALA A 382 -5.45 8.83 22.71
C ALA A 382 -4.15 8.50 21.98
N LEU A 383 -4.24 8.04 20.71
CA LEU A 383 -3.06 7.82 19.87
C LEU A 383 -2.26 9.12 19.65
N ALA A 384 -2.95 10.24 19.43
CA ALA A 384 -2.30 11.54 19.29
C ALA A 384 -1.60 11.96 20.58
N GLU A 385 -2.27 11.83 21.73
CA GLU A 385 -1.67 12.13 23.04
C GLU A 385 -0.43 11.26 23.32
N VAL A 386 -0.46 9.97 22.99
CA VAL A 386 0.70 9.09 23.12
C VAL A 386 1.85 9.57 22.23
N CYS A 387 1.58 9.93 20.97
CA CYS A 387 2.62 10.45 20.07
C CYS A 387 3.19 11.80 20.54
N ASP A 388 2.38 12.64 21.20
CA ASP A 388 2.86 13.93 21.74
C ASP A 388 3.71 13.76 23.01
N GLN A 389 3.44 12.70 23.79
CA GLN A 389 4.09 12.47 25.09
C GLN A 389 5.35 11.61 25.01
N THR A 390 5.45 10.72 24.01
CA THR A 390 6.57 9.77 23.92
C THR A 390 6.87 9.34 22.50
N GLU A 391 8.15 9.03 22.26
CA GLU A 391 8.63 8.35 21.05
C GLU A 391 8.81 6.84 21.27
N ASP A 392 8.42 6.29 22.44
CA ASP A 392 8.51 4.84 22.70
C ASP A 392 7.73 4.05 21.66
N PRO A 393 8.43 3.24 20.84
CA PRO A 393 7.78 2.51 19.75
C PRO A 393 6.74 1.50 20.24
N ASN A 394 6.87 0.98 21.47
CA ASN A 394 5.89 0.02 22.01
C ASN A 394 4.60 0.73 22.44
N ALA A 395 4.70 1.88 23.09
CA ALA A 395 3.52 2.66 23.48
C ALA A 395 2.71 3.08 22.25
N VAL A 396 3.38 3.63 21.23
CA VAL A 396 2.72 4.03 19.98
C VAL A 396 2.12 2.84 19.23
N ARG A 397 2.82 1.69 19.20
CA ARG A 397 2.33 0.45 18.59
C ARG A 397 1.06 -0.05 19.29
N CYS A 398 1.04 -0.06 20.62
CA CYS A 398 -0.15 -0.46 21.39
C CYS A 398 -1.33 0.45 21.08
N ALA A 399 -1.17 1.77 21.11
CA ALA A 399 -2.24 2.71 20.83
C ALA A 399 -2.80 2.58 19.39
N LEU A 400 -1.91 2.42 18.38
CA LEU A 400 -2.37 2.18 17.00
C LEU A 400 -3.08 0.82 16.87
N ASN A 401 -2.61 -0.20 17.58
CA ASN A 401 -3.25 -1.52 17.57
C ASN A 401 -4.66 -1.50 18.16
N GLU A 402 -4.88 -0.77 19.25
CA GLU A 402 -6.22 -0.57 19.85
C GLU A 402 -7.15 0.12 18.85
N LEU A 403 -6.69 1.18 18.19
CA LEU A 403 -7.45 1.83 17.13
C LEU A 403 -7.76 0.84 15.99
N SER A 404 -6.78 0.06 15.54
CA SER A 404 -6.96 -0.90 14.44
C SER A 404 -8.00 -1.98 14.76
N TRP A 405 -8.05 -2.47 16.00
CA TRP A 405 -9.09 -3.40 16.46
C TRP A 405 -10.47 -2.75 16.48
N SER A 406 -10.58 -1.50 16.92
CA SER A 406 -11.83 -0.74 16.89
C SER A 406 -12.33 -0.53 15.45
N LEU A 407 -11.42 -0.26 14.52
CA LEU A 407 -11.76 -0.09 13.09
C LEU A 407 -12.19 -1.42 12.44
N LEU A 408 -11.55 -2.53 12.79
CA LEU A 408 -11.99 -3.86 12.37
C LEU A 408 -13.42 -4.14 12.81
N ASP A 409 -13.69 -3.96 14.10
CA ASP A 409 -15.00 -4.22 14.69
C ASP A 409 -16.10 -3.35 14.04
N ALA A 410 -15.83 -2.06 13.82
CA ALA A 410 -16.71 -1.17 13.05
C ALA A 410 -16.95 -1.66 11.61
N SER A 411 -15.90 -2.10 10.92
CA SER A 411 -16.00 -2.65 9.58
C SER A 411 -16.83 -3.94 9.53
N LEU A 412 -16.69 -4.82 10.53
CA LEU A 412 -17.46 -6.06 10.64
C LEU A 412 -18.95 -5.80 10.92
N ARG A 413 -19.25 -4.80 11.77
CA ARG A 413 -20.66 -4.39 12.02
C ARG A 413 -21.33 -3.82 10.77
N ALA A 414 -20.62 -3.06 9.96
CA ALA A 414 -21.12 -2.46 8.73
C ALA A 414 -21.19 -3.46 7.57
N ALA A 415 -20.44 -4.56 7.62
CA ALA A 415 -20.28 -5.48 6.50
C ALA A 415 -21.60 -6.22 6.16
N PRO A 416 -21.91 -6.39 4.86
CA PRO A 416 -23.05 -7.20 4.44
C PRO A 416 -22.89 -8.65 4.92
N ARG A 417 -23.98 -9.23 5.46
CA ARG A 417 -23.97 -10.60 6.00
C ARG A 417 -23.40 -11.63 5.03
N ARG A 418 -23.70 -11.48 3.72
CA ARG A 418 -23.17 -12.36 2.67
C ARG A 418 -21.64 -12.28 2.57
N ALA A 419 -21.06 -11.09 2.72
CA ALA A 419 -19.60 -10.89 2.68
C ALA A 419 -18.94 -11.49 3.93
N LEU A 420 -19.53 -11.30 5.12
CA LEU A 420 -19.08 -11.94 6.37
C LEU A 420 -19.08 -13.48 6.24
N THR A 421 -20.16 -14.08 5.74
CA THR A 421 -20.25 -15.53 5.56
C THR A 421 -19.18 -16.06 4.61
N ARG A 422 -18.92 -15.37 3.50
CA ARG A 422 -17.85 -15.73 2.56
C ARG A 422 -16.46 -15.63 3.17
N ALA A 423 -16.18 -14.52 3.85
CA ALA A 423 -14.90 -14.30 4.53
C ALA A 423 -14.67 -15.35 5.62
N ALA A 424 -15.69 -15.67 6.41
CA ALA A 424 -15.64 -16.71 7.43
C ALA A 424 -15.32 -18.09 6.83
N ALA A 425 -16.04 -18.50 5.79
CA ALA A 425 -15.83 -19.79 5.13
C ALA A 425 -14.44 -19.92 4.50
N MET A 426 -13.90 -18.85 3.95
CA MET A 426 -12.54 -18.84 3.40
C MET A 426 -11.49 -18.93 4.52
N ALA A 427 -11.57 -18.07 5.52
CA ALA A 427 -10.62 -18.03 6.62
C ALA A 427 -10.62 -19.35 7.42
N GLN A 428 -11.79 -20.01 7.57
CA GLN A 428 -11.90 -21.31 8.22
C GLN A 428 -11.12 -22.40 7.48
N ARG A 429 -11.12 -22.40 6.15
CA ARG A 429 -10.35 -23.38 5.35
C ARG A 429 -8.83 -23.25 5.55
N HIS A 430 -8.36 -22.08 5.93
CA HIS A 430 -6.94 -21.78 6.12
C HIS A 430 -6.55 -21.61 7.59
N ARG A 431 -7.43 -21.96 8.54
CA ARG A 431 -7.27 -21.75 9.98
C ARG A 431 -5.92 -22.22 10.51
N ASP A 432 -5.49 -23.40 10.10
CA ASP A 432 -4.28 -24.04 10.62
C ASP A 432 -2.98 -23.35 10.13
N SER A 433 -3.04 -22.63 9.01
CA SER A 433 -1.93 -21.85 8.48
C SER A 433 -1.85 -20.42 9.03
N LEU A 434 -2.86 -19.97 9.80
CA LEU A 434 -2.91 -18.61 10.31
C LEU A 434 -2.07 -18.42 11.57
N GLY A 435 -1.35 -17.31 11.65
CA GLY A 435 -0.72 -16.82 12.88
C GLY A 435 -1.75 -16.39 13.93
N ALA A 436 -1.29 -16.11 15.16
CA ALA A 436 -2.16 -15.79 16.30
C ALA A 436 -3.09 -14.59 16.04
N ASP A 437 -2.56 -13.51 15.48
CA ASP A 437 -3.34 -12.30 15.18
C ASP A 437 -4.43 -12.56 14.12
N HIS A 438 -4.12 -13.34 13.09
CA HIS A 438 -5.08 -13.68 12.05
C HIS A 438 -6.17 -14.64 12.53
N ARG A 439 -5.84 -15.56 13.44
CA ARG A 439 -6.86 -16.40 14.11
C ARG A 439 -7.84 -15.55 14.90
N ARG A 440 -7.36 -14.54 15.62
CA ARG A 440 -8.20 -13.59 16.34
C ARG A 440 -9.12 -12.77 15.40
N VAL A 441 -8.60 -12.37 14.22
CA VAL A 441 -9.44 -11.73 13.18
C VAL A 441 -10.51 -12.69 12.68
N LEU A 442 -10.17 -13.95 12.44
CA LEU A 442 -11.15 -14.99 12.06
C LEU A 442 -12.23 -15.15 13.11
N GLU A 443 -11.87 -15.23 14.40
CA GLU A 443 -12.82 -15.31 15.52
C GLU A 443 -13.77 -14.12 15.51
N ALA A 444 -13.28 -12.90 15.36
CA ALA A 444 -14.12 -11.71 15.25
C ALA A 444 -15.08 -11.77 14.04
N ILE A 445 -14.61 -12.25 12.88
CA ILE A 445 -15.48 -12.44 11.70
C ILE A 445 -16.59 -13.48 11.99
N LEU A 446 -16.25 -14.60 12.63
CA LEU A 446 -17.21 -15.66 12.97
C LEU A 446 -18.27 -15.16 13.95
N ASP A 447 -17.87 -14.40 14.97
CA ASP A 447 -18.78 -13.81 15.96
C ASP A 447 -19.82 -12.89 15.29
N HIS A 448 -19.39 -12.04 14.37
CA HIS A 448 -20.28 -11.14 13.62
C HIS A 448 -21.13 -11.86 12.56
N ALA A 449 -20.62 -12.93 11.96
CA ALA A 449 -21.37 -13.73 10.99
C ALA A 449 -22.53 -14.52 11.64
N GLY A 450 -22.41 -14.82 12.95
CA GLY A 450 -23.41 -15.51 13.76
C GLY A 450 -23.54 -17.01 13.45
N PRO A 451 -24.36 -17.74 14.22
CA PRO A 451 -24.44 -19.22 14.15
C PRO A 451 -24.95 -19.79 12.82
N ALA A 452 -25.58 -18.99 11.96
CA ALA A 452 -25.99 -19.42 10.61
C ALA A 452 -24.85 -19.43 9.58
N ALA A 453 -23.67 -18.86 9.89
CA ALA A 453 -22.43 -19.07 9.12
C ALA A 453 -21.78 -20.41 9.47
N GLY A 454 -22.35 -21.13 10.43
CA GLY A 454 -21.98 -22.47 10.83
C GLY A 454 -22.19 -23.44 9.69
N LEU A 455 -21.09 -23.82 9.09
CA LEU A 455 -20.68 -25.21 9.01
C LEU A 455 -21.78 -26.19 8.54
N THR A 456 -22.18 -26.11 7.31
CA THR A 456 -22.31 -27.37 6.57
C THR A 456 -20.88 -27.90 6.46
N ALA A 457 -20.52 -28.77 7.40
CA ALA A 457 -19.34 -29.60 7.29
C ALA A 457 -19.38 -30.23 5.91
N VAL A 458 -18.44 -29.83 5.05
CA VAL A 458 -18.16 -30.60 3.85
C VAL A 458 -17.55 -31.90 4.35
N ARG A 459 -18.39 -32.94 4.39
CA ARG A 459 -17.95 -34.33 4.50
C ARG A 459 -17.24 -34.74 3.21
#